data_64d4662cbd7b91c260d6fb847f702007
#
_entry.id   64d4662cbd7b91c260d6fb847f702007
#
_cell.length_a   1.000
_cell.length_b   1.000
_cell.length_c   1.000
_cell.angle_alpha   90.00
_cell.angle_beta   90.00
_cell.angle_gamma   90.00
#
_symmetry.space_group_name_H-M   'P 1'
#
loop_
_entity.id
_entity.type
_entity.pdbx_description
1 polymer ?
#
loop_
_entity_poly.entity_id
_entity_poly.type
_entity_poly.pdbx_seq_one_letter_code
_entity_poly.pdbx_strand_id
1 'polypeptide(L)'
;MIYNIHHLHCGTMCPVCAPLFGQKGFQAKVVCHCLLVETDQGLVLIDTGLGIQDYLHTKQRLGQLVARIGKIEQNLELTAIAQIQKLGFSPKDVKHILVSHLDFDHAGGISDFPNATVHILSNEYNAAQNLKSFKNKARYKTQQFQQHRHWHFIEPIHGDAWFNLTQVQGFDLFHNEILLIPLFGHTEGHCGIAIKTQQGWKLFCGDAYYSHLELNPQNKLRSLNALEVFFAEDNAQRLKIGRASCRER
;
A
#
# COMPACT_ATOMS: atom_id res chain seq x y z
N MET A 1 12.83 -11.34 14.66
CA MET A 1 13.85 -10.25 14.70
C MET A 1 13.99 -9.66 13.30
N ILE A 2 14.00 -8.32 13.21
CA ILE A 2 14.16 -7.60 11.95
C ILE A 2 15.61 -7.25 11.74
N TYR A 3 16.14 -7.58 10.55
CA TYR A 3 17.56 -7.39 10.21
C TYR A 3 17.77 -6.14 9.36
N ASN A 4 16.92 -5.94 8.33
CA ASN A 4 17.06 -4.81 7.42
C ASN A 4 15.72 -4.43 6.78
N ILE A 5 15.63 -3.20 6.26
CA ILE A 5 14.47 -2.68 5.52
C ILE A 5 14.98 -2.04 4.24
N HIS A 6 14.49 -2.54 3.10
CA HIS A 6 14.77 -1.99 1.80
C HIS A 6 13.55 -1.22 1.28
N HIS A 7 13.77 -0.02 0.78
CA HIS A 7 12.75 0.75 0.07
C HIS A 7 12.74 0.36 -1.40
N LEU A 8 11.57 -0.06 -1.89
CA LEU A 8 11.38 -0.46 -3.28
C LEU A 8 10.47 0.53 -4.00
N HIS A 9 10.78 0.76 -5.27
CA HIS A 9 9.97 1.56 -6.18
C HIS A 9 9.23 0.61 -7.14
N CYS A 10 8.03 0.16 -6.76
CA CYS A 10 7.32 -0.92 -7.42
C CYS A 10 6.30 -0.47 -8.48
N GLY A 11 6.62 0.59 -9.19
CA GLY A 11 5.83 1.10 -10.30
C GLY A 11 5.75 2.62 -10.33
N THR A 12 5.58 3.18 -11.52
CA THR A 12 5.37 4.62 -11.72
C THR A 12 4.13 4.84 -12.57
N MET A 13 3.23 5.66 -12.07
CA MET A 13 2.14 6.24 -12.85
C MET A 13 2.51 7.67 -13.24
N CYS A 14 2.17 8.05 -14.47
CA CYS A 14 2.48 9.37 -15.03
C CYS A 14 1.21 10.11 -15.47
N PRO A 15 0.26 10.37 -14.56
CA PRO A 15 -0.98 11.07 -14.93
C PRO A 15 -0.69 12.48 -15.44
N VAL A 16 -1.55 12.98 -16.32
CA VAL A 16 -1.49 14.38 -16.75
C VAL A 16 -1.88 15.32 -15.60
N CYS A 17 -1.56 16.62 -15.75
CA CYS A 17 -1.82 17.64 -14.73
C CYS A 17 -0.92 17.52 -13.48
N ALA A 18 0.40 17.48 -13.67
CA ALA A 18 1.38 17.48 -12.59
C ALA A 18 1.11 18.51 -11.46
N PRO A 19 0.58 19.71 -11.72
CA PRO A 19 0.25 20.66 -10.65
C PRO A 19 -0.80 20.17 -9.65
N LEU A 20 -1.69 19.24 -10.04
CA LEU A 20 -2.64 18.61 -9.10
C LEU A 20 -1.93 17.80 -8.01
N PHE A 21 -0.74 17.27 -8.33
CA PHE A 21 0.12 16.50 -7.44
C PHE A 21 1.23 17.35 -6.80
N GLY A 22 1.16 18.68 -6.94
CA GLY A 22 2.19 19.58 -6.45
C GLY A 22 3.52 19.50 -7.21
N GLN A 23 3.52 18.93 -8.41
CA GLN A 23 4.70 18.76 -9.26
C GLN A 23 4.70 19.79 -10.40
N LYS A 24 5.89 20.11 -10.91
CA LYS A 24 6.06 20.97 -12.10
C LYS A 24 5.96 20.12 -13.37
N GLY A 25 5.47 20.74 -14.45
CA GLY A 25 5.39 20.11 -15.77
C GLY A 25 4.00 19.65 -16.16
N PHE A 26 3.93 18.84 -17.22
CA PHE A 26 2.66 18.38 -17.78
C PHE A 26 2.19 17.05 -17.17
N GLN A 27 3.11 16.15 -16.90
CA GLN A 27 2.85 14.85 -16.28
C GLN A 27 3.43 14.77 -14.87
N ALA A 28 2.65 14.24 -13.93
CA ALA A 28 3.15 13.89 -12.61
C ALA A 28 3.93 12.57 -12.65
N LYS A 29 4.72 12.31 -11.62
CA LYS A 29 5.27 10.99 -11.30
C LYS A 29 4.73 10.56 -9.94
N VAL A 30 3.91 9.53 -9.93
CA VAL A 30 3.34 8.91 -8.74
C VAL A 30 3.95 7.53 -8.61
N VAL A 31 4.63 7.29 -7.50
CA VAL A 31 5.44 6.09 -7.27
C VAL A 31 4.68 5.11 -6.38
N CYS A 32 4.62 3.85 -6.78
CA CYS A 32 4.17 2.77 -5.90
C CYS A 32 5.33 2.38 -4.96
N HIS A 33 5.32 2.92 -3.76
CA HIS A 33 6.35 2.66 -2.76
C HIS A 33 6.02 1.41 -1.98
N CYS A 34 6.98 0.47 -1.91
CA CYS A 34 6.88 -0.77 -1.15
C CYS A 34 8.10 -0.92 -0.23
N LEU A 35 8.01 -1.80 0.76
CA LEU A 35 9.16 -2.16 1.59
C LEU A 35 9.41 -3.67 1.51
N LEU A 36 10.69 -4.05 1.47
CA LEU A 36 11.12 -5.42 1.71
C LEU A 36 11.83 -5.47 3.07
N VAL A 37 11.34 -6.31 3.96
CA VAL A 37 11.87 -6.46 5.32
C VAL A 37 12.52 -7.83 5.45
N GLU A 38 13.80 -7.84 5.85
CA GLU A 38 14.52 -9.07 6.18
C GLU A 38 14.24 -9.45 7.63
N THR A 39 13.71 -10.65 7.83
CA THR A 39 13.41 -11.18 9.16
C THR A 39 13.98 -12.58 9.37
N ASP A 40 13.99 -13.06 10.61
CA ASP A 40 14.32 -14.45 10.96
C ASP A 40 13.26 -15.47 10.48
N GLN A 41 12.12 -14.99 9.97
CA GLN A 41 11.06 -15.82 9.38
C GLN A 41 11.06 -15.79 7.85
N GLY A 42 12.09 -15.21 7.22
CA GLY A 42 12.19 -14.99 5.78
C GLY A 42 11.90 -13.54 5.40
N LEU A 43 11.68 -13.31 4.12
CA LEU A 43 11.39 -11.98 3.62
C LEU A 43 9.90 -11.64 3.78
N VAL A 44 9.65 -10.42 4.23
CA VAL A 44 8.31 -9.83 4.33
C VAL A 44 8.22 -8.65 3.36
N LEU A 45 7.24 -8.70 2.46
CA LEU A 45 6.97 -7.60 1.53
C LEU A 45 5.79 -6.77 2.05
N ILE A 46 5.95 -5.45 2.12
CA ILE A 46 4.88 -4.52 2.50
C ILE A 46 4.42 -3.79 1.25
N ASP A 47 3.20 -4.04 0.85
CA ASP A 47 2.62 -3.76 -0.45
C ASP A 47 3.42 -4.39 -1.59
N THR A 48 2.86 -4.47 -2.78
CA THR A 48 3.48 -5.17 -3.91
C THR A 48 3.64 -4.29 -5.15
N GLY A 49 3.03 -3.12 -5.14
CA GLY A 49 3.01 -2.23 -6.30
C GLY A 49 2.30 -2.86 -7.50
N LEU A 50 2.76 -2.54 -8.68
CA LEU A 50 2.30 -3.13 -9.94
C LEU A 50 3.04 -4.45 -10.19
N GLY A 51 2.28 -5.50 -10.56
CA GLY A 51 2.84 -6.81 -10.86
C GLY A 51 3.24 -6.99 -12.34
N ILE A 52 3.98 -8.05 -12.64
CA ILE A 52 4.40 -8.40 -14.00
C ILE A 52 3.21 -8.38 -14.97
N GLN A 53 2.09 -8.98 -14.57
CA GLN A 53 0.91 -9.08 -15.44
C GLN A 53 0.25 -7.72 -15.69
N ASP A 54 0.38 -6.76 -14.78
CA ASP A 54 -0.14 -5.41 -14.95
C ASP A 54 0.63 -4.64 -16.04
N TYR A 55 1.92 -4.88 -16.19
CA TYR A 55 2.73 -4.35 -17.27
C TYR A 55 2.42 -5.03 -18.60
N LEU A 56 2.42 -6.37 -18.63
CA LEU A 56 2.23 -7.14 -19.87
C LEU A 56 0.81 -6.98 -20.43
N HIS A 57 -0.19 -6.82 -19.57
CA HIS A 57 -1.61 -6.80 -19.93
C HIS A 57 -2.36 -5.62 -19.31
N THR A 58 -1.75 -4.44 -19.28
CA THR A 58 -2.23 -3.25 -18.56
C THR A 58 -3.73 -2.97 -18.77
N LYS A 59 -4.19 -2.92 -20.02
CA LYS A 59 -5.60 -2.62 -20.34
C LYS A 59 -6.57 -3.70 -19.83
N GLN A 60 -6.17 -4.95 -19.88
CA GLN A 60 -6.99 -6.07 -19.44
C GLN A 60 -7.04 -6.15 -17.91
N ARG A 61 -5.91 -5.97 -17.26
CA ARG A 61 -5.74 -6.08 -15.81
C ARG A 61 -6.31 -4.88 -15.06
N LEU A 62 -5.99 -3.67 -15.52
CA LEU A 62 -6.34 -2.44 -14.81
C LEU A 62 -7.57 -1.72 -15.41
N GLY A 63 -7.98 -2.13 -16.62
CA GLY A 63 -9.05 -1.50 -17.37
C GLY A 63 -8.58 -0.30 -18.19
N GLN A 64 -9.35 0.03 -19.25
CA GLN A 64 -8.97 1.07 -20.20
C GLN A 64 -8.84 2.46 -19.58
N LEU A 65 -9.69 2.78 -18.59
CA LEU A 65 -9.69 4.07 -17.93
C LEU A 65 -8.39 4.29 -17.15
N VAL A 66 -8.02 3.34 -16.29
CA VAL A 66 -6.78 3.40 -15.48
C VAL A 66 -5.55 3.41 -16.39
N ALA A 67 -5.50 2.54 -17.40
CA ALA A 67 -4.40 2.50 -18.37
C ALA A 67 -4.21 3.82 -19.10
N ARG A 68 -5.31 4.52 -19.44
CA ARG A 68 -5.26 5.80 -20.18
C ARG A 68 -4.92 6.99 -19.30
N ILE A 69 -5.48 7.04 -18.07
CA ILE A 69 -5.29 8.17 -17.15
C ILE A 69 -4.00 8.03 -16.37
N GLY A 70 -3.73 6.83 -15.83
CA GLY A 70 -2.56 6.56 -15.00
C GLY A 70 -1.25 6.60 -15.78
N LYS A 71 -1.29 6.30 -17.09
CA LYS A 71 -0.10 6.30 -17.97
C LYS A 71 1.10 5.61 -17.31
N ILE A 72 0.93 4.32 -17.01
CA ILE A 72 1.96 3.53 -16.35
C ILE A 72 3.23 3.51 -17.19
N GLU A 73 4.34 3.87 -16.58
CA GLU A 73 5.68 3.74 -17.15
C GLU A 73 5.97 2.26 -17.39
N GLN A 74 6.17 1.87 -18.65
CA GLN A 74 6.37 0.47 -19.03
C GLN A 74 7.81 0.02 -18.74
N ASN A 75 8.03 -0.43 -17.50
CA ASN A 75 9.36 -0.87 -17.04
C ASN A 75 9.22 -2.04 -16.05
N LEU A 76 9.47 -3.26 -16.51
CA LEU A 76 9.41 -4.47 -15.69
C LEU A 76 10.46 -4.52 -14.57
N GLU A 77 11.55 -3.77 -14.69
CA GLU A 77 12.55 -3.64 -13.63
C GLU A 77 12.03 -2.96 -12.37
N LEU A 78 10.88 -2.27 -12.49
CA LEU A 78 10.17 -1.68 -11.34
C LEU A 78 9.27 -2.69 -10.61
N THR A 79 9.11 -3.92 -11.08
CA THR A 79 8.33 -4.91 -10.32
C THR A 79 9.05 -5.28 -9.02
N ALA A 80 8.28 -5.57 -7.96
CA ALA A 80 8.86 -6.02 -6.69
C ALA A 80 9.77 -7.24 -6.89
N ILE A 81 9.34 -8.18 -7.74
CA ILE A 81 10.11 -9.40 -8.03
C ILE A 81 11.48 -9.09 -8.67
N ALA A 82 11.55 -8.15 -9.61
CA ALA A 82 12.82 -7.77 -10.26
C ALA A 82 13.76 -7.07 -9.28
N GLN A 83 13.23 -6.20 -8.42
CA GLN A 83 14.03 -5.49 -7.42
C GLN A 83 14.53 -6.42 -6.30
N ILE A 84 13.74 -7.39 -5.86
CA ILE A 84 14.16 -8.42 -4.91
C ILE A 84 15.34 -9.24 -5.48
N GLN A 85 15.25 -9.63 -6.75
CA GLN A 85 16.36 -10.30 -7.44
C GLN A 85 17.61 -9.43 -7.55
N LYS A 86 17.46 -8.14 -7.82
CA LYS A 86 18.56 -7.17 -7.85
C LYS A 86 19.27 -7.01 -6.50
N LEU A 87 18.54 -7.17 -5.40
CA LEU A 87 19.10 -7.19 -4.05
C LEU A 87 19.80 -8.51 -3.72
N GLY A 88 19.78 -9.50 -4.62
CA GLY A 88 20.41 -10.80 -4.43
C GLY A 88 19.55 -11.84 -3.75
N PHE A 89 18.28 -11.55 -3.52
CA PHE A 89 17.34 -12.50 -2.92
C PHE A 89 16.55 -13.27 -3.96
N SER A 90 16.06 -14.44 -3.57
CA SER A 90 15.07 -15.16 -4.36
C SER A 90 13.66 -14.65 -4.06
N PRO A 91 12.82 -14.38 -5.06
CA PRO A 91 11.40 -14.08 -4.83
C PRO A 91 10.65 -15.17 -4.05
N LYS A 92 11.16 -16.41 -4.07
CA LYS A 92 10.61 -17.53 -3.29
C LYS A 92 10.85 -17.40 -1.78
N ASP A 93 11.79 -16.53 -1.38
CA ASP A 93 12.08 -16.25 0.02
C ASP A 93 11.10 -15.26 0.64
N VAL A 94 10.26 -14.60 -0.18
CA VAL A 94 9.10 -13.83 0.29
C VAL A 94 8.06 -14.81 0.81
N LYS A 95 7.96 -14.90 2.12
CA LYS A 95 7.01 -15.79 2.82
C LYS A 95 5.73 -15.09 3.20
N HIS A 96 5.80 -13.80 3.43
CA HIS A 96 4.70 -12.99 3.90
C HIS A 96 4.59 -11.70 3.09
N ILE A 97 3.36 -11.30 2.80
CA ILE A 97 3.01 -10.00 2.23
C ILE A 97 2.02 -9.35 3.20
N LEU A 98 2.32 -8.15 3.66
CA LEU A 98 1.39 -7.31 4.40
C LEU A 98 0.89 -6.22 3.46
N VAL A 99 -0.40 -6.21 3.15
CA VAL A 99 -0.97 -5.18 2.28
C VAL A 99 -1.65 -4.11 3.10
N SER A 100 -1.33 -2.85 2.79
CA SER A 100 -1.99 -1.71 3.41
C SER A 100 -3.46 -1.63 2.98
N HIS A 101 -3.73 -1.90 1.70
CA HIS A 101 -5.06 -1.97 1.09
C HIS A 101 -4.98 -2.62 -0.30
N LEU A 102 -6.12 -2.80 -0.98
CA LEU A 102 -6.20 -3.53 -2.26
C LEU A 102 -6.39 -2.63 -3.49
N ASP A 103 -6.02 -1.36 -3.43
CA ASP A 103 -5.94 -0.54 -4.63
C ASP A 103 -4.94 -1.15 -5.62
N PHE A 104 -5.20 -0.96 -6.89
CA PHE A 104 -4.48 -1.68 -7.97
C PHE A 104 -2.96 -1.43 -7.97
N ASP A 105 -2.51 -0.32 -7.45
CA ASP A 105 -1.11 0.08 -7.37
C ASP A 105 -0.41 -0.34 -6.06
N HIS A 106 -1.13 -1.04 -5.17
CA HIS A 106 -0.62 -1.67 -3.96
C HIS A 106 -0.69 -3.20 -4.03
N ALA A 107 -1.72 -3.75 -4.69
CA ALA A 107 -2.00 -5.19 -4.73
C ALA A 107 -1.54 -5.91 -6.02
N GLY A 108 -1.03 -5.16 -7.00
CA GLY A 108 -0.77 -5.67 -8.36
C GLY A 108 0.17 -6.85 -8.42
N GLY A 109 1.22 -6.83 -7.61
CA GLY A 109 2.23 -7.89 -7.56
C GLY A 109 1.88 -9.08 -6.68
N ILE A 110 0.72 -9.16 -6.02
CA ILE A 110 0.34 -10.33 -5.22
C ILE A 110 0.42 -11.62 -6.05
N SER A 111 -0.03 -11.58 -7.30
CA SER A 111 0.04 -12.73 -8.21
C SER A 111 1.45 -13.19 -8.57
N ASP A 112 2.47 -12.37 -8.35
CA ASP A 112 3.87 -12.71 -8.62
C ASP A 112 4.49 -13.57 -7.49
N PHE A 113 3.83 -13.63 -6.32
CA PHE A 113 4.26 -14.38 -5.13
C PHE A 113 3.22 -15.42 -4.70
N PRO A 114 2.95 -16.46 -5.50
CA PRO A 114 1.83 -17.38 -5.30
C PRO A 114 1.90 -18.18 -4.00
N ASN A 115 3.08 -18.32 -3.40
CA ASN A 115 3.30 -19.12 -2.19
C ASN A 115 3.41 -18.27 -0.91
N ALA A 116 3.40 -16.94 -1.02
CA ALA A 116 3.45 -16.07 0.14
C ALA A 116 2.09 -16.03 0.85
N THR A 117 2.09 -15.93 2.18
CA THR A 117 0.86 -15.64 2.93
C THR A 117 0.57 -14.14 2.88
N VAL A 118 -0.59 -13.76 2.37
CA VAL A 118 -1.04 -12.35 2.33
C VAL A 118 -1.85 -12.03 3.59
N HIS A 119 -1.35 -11.10 4.38
CA HIS A 119 -1.99 -10.58 5.58
C HIS A 119 -2.76 -9.31 5.26
N ILE A 120 -4.04 -9.26 5.63
CA ILE A 120 -4.94 -8.17 5.29
C ILE A 120 -6.04 -8.01 6.34
N LEU A 121 -6.53 -6.80 6.53
CA LEU A 121 -7.77 -6.59 7.29
C LEU A 121 -8.96 -7.18 6.53
N SER A 122 -9.81 -7.94 7.22
CA SER A 122 -10.96 -8.62 6.63
C SER A 122 -11.95 -7.65 5.97
N ASN A 123 -12.15 -6.48 6.55
CA ASN A 123 -13.03 -5.45 5.98
C ASN A 123 -12.50 -4.91 4.64
N GLU A 124 -11.17 -4.81 4.44
CA GLU A 124 -10.60 -4.43 3.15
C GLU A 124 -10.89 -5.48 2.08
N TYR A 125 -10.64 -6.74 2.39
CA TYR A 125 -10.93 -7.81 1.45
C TYR A 125 -12.42 -7.87 1.08
N ASN A 126 -13.30 -7.71 2.07
CA ASN A 126 -14.75 -7.69 1.87
C ASN A 126 -15.19 -6.50 1.00
N ALA A 127 -14.63 -5.31 1.23
CA ALA A 127 -14.88 -4.14 0.39
C ALA A 127 -14.44 -4.37 -1.06
N ALA A 128 -13.28 -5.00 -1.26
CA ALA A 128 -12.76 -5.32 -2.59
C ALA A 128 -13.59 -6.37 -3.35
N GLN A 129 -14.37 -7.19 -2.66
CA GLN A 129 -15.36 -8.09 -3.29
C GLN A 129 -16.66 -7.37 -3.68
N ASN A 130 -16.93 -6.17 -3.12
CA ASN A 130 -18.13 -5.41 -3.37
C ASN A 130 -17.95 -4.37 -4.47
N LEU A 131 -17.95 -4.80 -5.72
CA LEU A 131 -17.73 -3.94 -6.91
C LEU A 131 -19.01 -3.21 -7.39
N LYS A 132 -19.91 -2.81 -6.50
CA LYS A 132 -21.17 -2.15 -6.89
C LYS A 132 -20.95 -0.71 -7.37
N SER A 133 -20.10 0.05 -6.69
CA SER A 133 -19.82 1.44 -7.06
C SER A 133 -18.83 1.56 -8.23
N PHE A 134 -18.92 2.65 -8.99
CA PHE A 134 -17.92 2.97 -10.00
C PHE A 134 -16.52 3.16 -9.39
N LYS A 135 -16.46 3.75 -8.21
CA LYS A 135 -15.23 3.99 -7.44
C LYS A 135 -14.55 2.66 -7.08
N ASN A 136 -15.30 1.67 -6.54
CA ASN A 136 -14.75 0.36 -6.21
C ASN A 136 -14.26 -0.38 -7.46
N LYS A 137 -14.97 -0.27 -8.59
CA LYS A 137 -14.51 -0.84 -9.87
C LYS A 137 -13.25 -0.16 -10.41
N ALA A 138 -13.07 1.13 -10.14
CA ALA A 138 -11.88 1.86 -10.57
C ALA A 138 -10.66 1.50 -9.73
N ARG A 139 -10.81 1.31 -8.42
CA ARG A 139 -9.71 1.03 -7.50
C ARG A 139 -9.37 -0.46 -7.40
N TYR A 140 -10.34 -1.32 -7.13
CA TYR A 140 -10.11 -2.75 -6.92
C TYR A 140 -10.07 -3.51 -8.25
N LYS A 141 -8.96 -4.15 -8.54
CA LYS A 141 -8.75 -5.01 -9.70
C LYS A 141 -8.63 -6.46 -9.25
N THR A 142 -9.75 -7.10 -8.99
CA THR A 142 -9.82 -8.46 -8.41
C THR A 142 -8.95 -9.47 -9.17
N GLN A 143 -8.73 -9.28 -10.47
CA GLN A 143 -7.82 -10.10 -11.28
C GLN A 143 -6.38 -10.13 -10.76
N GLN A 144 -5.97 -9.16 -9.95
CA GLN A 144 -4.63 -9.10 -9.38
C GLN A 144 -4.43 -10.11 -8.25
N PHE A 145 -5.51 -10.46 -7.53
CA PHE A 145 -5.42 -11.25 -6.31
C PHE A 145 -6.47 -12.37 -6.18
N GLN A 146 -7.50 -12.43 -7.02
CA GLN A 146 -8.60 -13.41 -6.88
C GLN A 146 -8.15 -14.88 -6.96
N GLN A 147 -7.01 -15.17 -7.60
CA GLN A 147 -6.46 -16.53 -7.71
C GLN A 147 -5.51 -16.88 -6.57
N HIS A 148 -5.14 -15.91 -5.74
CA HIS A 148 -4.28 -16.14 -4.59
C HIS A 148 -5.01 -16.96 -3.53
N ARG A 149 -4.31 -17.93 -2.89
CA ARG A 149 -4.96 -18.92 -2.01
C ARG A 149 -4.52 -18.83 -0.56
N HIS A 150 -3.42 -18.16 -0.27
CA HIS A 150 -2.82 -18.10 1.06
C HIS A 150 -3.12 -16.76 1.73
N TRP A 151 -4.37 -16.60 2.21
CA TRP A 151 -4.82 -15.41 2.91
C TRP A 151 -4.80 -15.61 4.41
N HIS A 152 -4.36 -14.61 5.13
CA HIS A 152 -4.51 -14.46 6.57
C HIS A 152 -5.33 -13.19 6.84
N PHE A 153 -6.61 -13.39 7.17
CA PHE A 153 -7.54 -12.31 7.47
C PHE A 153 -7.40 -11.89 8.93
N ILE A 154 -7.34 -10.58 9.15
CA ILE A 154 -7.18 -9.97 10.46
C ILE A 154 -8.43 -9.15 10.74
N GLU A 155 -9.08 -9.44 11.89
CA GLU A 155 -10.28 -8.72 12.33
C GLU A 155 -9.87 -7.48 13.13
N PRO A 156 -10.31 -6.26 12.74
CA PRO A 156 -9.93 -5.04 13.42
C PRO A 156 -10.79 -4.76 14.68
N ILE A 157 -11.25 -5.82 15.36
CA ILE A 157 -12.23 -5.72 16.47
C ILE A 157 -11.54 -5.56 17.82
N HIS A 158 -10.40 -6.21 17.97
CA HIS A 158 -9.61 -6.25 19.20
C HIS A 158 -8.16 -5.93 18.89
N GLY A 159 -7.54 -5.11 19.68
CA GLY A 159 -6.13 -4.77 19.55
C GLY A 159 -5.69 -3.79 20.62
N ASP A 160 -4.41 -3.71 20.80
CA ASP A 160 -3.79 -2.82 21.77
C ASP A 160 -3.82 -1.35 21.31
N ALA A 161 -3.56 -0.46 22.24
CA ALA A 161 -3.24 0.92 21.91
C ALA A 161 -1.75 1.05 21.58
N TRP A 162 -1.44 1.73 20.49
CA TRP A 162 -0.07 2.06 20.12
C TRP A 162 0.00 3.57 19.87
N PHE A 163 0.68 4.27 20.76
CA PHE A 163 0.56 5.74 20.87
C PHE A 163 -0.92 6.15 21.00
N ASN A 164 -1.42 7.04 20.13
CA ASN A 164 -2.81 7.48 20.12
C ASN A 164 -3.70 6.69 19.11
N LEU A 165 -3.17 5.60 18.56
CA LEU A 165 -3.87 4.74 17.61
C LEU A 165 -4.39 3.51 18.35
N THR A 166 -5.59 3.05 17.99
CA THR A 166 -6.29 1.94 18.65
C THR A 166 -6.46 0.77 17.69
N GLN A 167 -6.83 -0.40 18.20
CA GLN A 167 -7.05 -1.63 17.43
C GLN A 167 -5.80 -2.13 16.69
N VAL A 168 -4.62 -1.84 17.23
CA VAL A 168 -3.35 -2.26 16.66
C VAL A 168 -3.16 -3.75 16.85
N GLN A 169 -2.77 -4.45 15.78
CA GLN A 169 -2.54 -5.88 15.79
C GLN A 169 -1.04 -6.17 15.67
N GLY A 170 -0.48 -6.82 16.67
CA GLY A 170 0.85 -7.38 16.60
C GLY A 170 0.85 -8.75 15.93
N PHE A 171 1.97 -9.12 15.35
CA PHE A 171 2.18 -10.45 14.81
C PHE A 171 3.19 -11.22 15.69
N ASP A 172 2.71 -12.22 16.43
CA ASP A 172 3.58 -13.10 17.23
C ASP A 172 4.66 -13.74 16.37
N LEU A 173 4.34 -14.06 15.12
CA LEU A 173 5.27 -14.58 14.12
C LEU A 173 6.51 -13.70 13.95
N PHE A 174 6.38 -12.39 14.13
CA PHE A 174 7.47 -11.42 14.05
C PHE A 174 7.82 -10.85 15.44
N HIS A 175 7.57 -11.58 16.51
CA HIS A 175 7.86 -11.18 17.90
C HIS A 175 7.21 -9.81 18.26
N ASN A 176 6.08 -9.48 17.66
CA ASN A 176 5.41 -8.18 17.75
C ASN A 176 6.32 -7.00 17.36
N GLU A 177 7.33 -7.23 16.52
CA GLU A 177 8.18 -6.19 15.93
C GLU A 177 7.60 -5.62 14.62
N ILE A 178 6.54 -6.24 14.10
CA ILE A 178 5.70 -5.71 13.02
C ILE A 178 4.28 -5.59 13.56
N LEU A 179 3.68 -4.41 13.38
CA LEU A 179 2.31 -4.11 13.81
C LEU A 179 1.48 -3.67 12.61
N LEU A 180 0.24 -4.13 12.52
CA LEU A 180 -0.75 -3.63 11.60
C LEU A 180 -1.62 -2.61 12.34
N ILE A 181 -1.73 -1.42 11.80
CA ILE A 181 -2.39 -0.28 12.42
C ILE A 181 -3.56 0.15 11.54
N PRO A 182 -4.81 -0.02 11.97
CA PRO A 182 -5.96 0.46 11.21
C PRO A 182 -5.89 1.97 10.98
N LEU A 183 -5.86 2.37 9.71
CA LEU A 183 -5.84 3.76 9.25
C LEU A 183 -6.99 3.99 8.27
N PHE A 184 -8.21 3.69 8.71
CA PHE A 184 -9.40 3.73 7.87
C PHE A 184 -9.68 5.10 7.26
N GLY A 185 -10.31 5.11 6.10
CA GLY A 185 -10.79 6.33 5.46
C GLY A 185 -10.35 6.50 4.01
N HIS A 186 -9.12 6.13 3.64
CA HIS A 186 -8.75 6.01 2.23
C HIS A 186 -9.57 4.88 1.58
N THR A 187 -9.51 3.68 2.17
CA THR A 187 -10.45 2.59 1.94
C THR A 187 -11.12 2.17 3.25
N GLU A 188 -12.09 1.24 3.19
CA GLU A 188 -12.79 0.72 4.38
C GLU A 188 -11.86 -0.02 5.33
N GLY A 189 -10.83 -0.66 4.82
CA GLY A 189 -9.89 -1.46 5.58
C GLY A 189 -8.43 -1.03 5.43
N HIS A 190 -8.18 0.21 4.99
CA HIS A 190 -6.83 0.72 4.88
C HIS A 190 -6.08 0.66 6.22
N CYS A 191 -4.84 0.22 6.20
CA CYS A 191 -3.98 0.13 7.37
C CYS A 191 -2.56 0.62 7.08
N GLY A 192 -1.88 1.03 8.12
CA GLY A 192 -0.43 1.22 8.11
C GLY A 192 0.29 0.01 8.70
N ILE A 193 1.57 -0.11 8.42
CA ILE A 193 2.43 -1.14 8.97
C ILE A 193 3.58 -0.47 9.73
N ALA A 194 3.63 -0.68 11.06
CA ALA A 194 4.74 -0.21 11.87
C ALA A 194 5.78 -1.30 12.04
N ILE A 195 7.05 -0.93 11.90
CA ILE A 195 8.19 -1.84 11.96
C ILE A 195 9.14 -1.33 13.05
N LYS A 196 9.47 -2.19 14.00
CA LYS A 196 10.42 -1.88 15.06
C LYS A 196 11.84 -2.01 14.53
N THR A 197 12.61 -0.96 14.66
CA THR A 197 14.03 -0.94 14.31
C THR A 197 14.88 -0.59 15.51
N GLN A 198 16.20 -0.71 15.39
CA GLN A 198 17.12 -0.28 16.45
C GLN A 198 17.00 1.22 16.76
N GLN A 199 16.52 2.03 15.82
CA GLN A 199 16.32 3.48 15.97
C GLN A 199 14.91 3.85 16.43
N GLY A 200 14.05 2.87 16.76
CA GLY A 200 12.65 3.05 17.12
C GLY A 200 11.69 2.55 16.04
N TRP A 201 10.43 2.91 16.18
CA TRP A 201 9.39 2.49 15.26
C TRP A 201 9.40 3.32 13.97
N LYS A 202 9.23 2.65 12.83
CA LYS A 202 8.97 3.27 11.53
C LYS A 202 7.57 2.87 11.08
N LEU A 203 6.77 3.85 10.64
CA LEU A 203 5.43 3.62 10.13
C LEU A 203 5.41 3.77 8.60
N PHE A 204 5.09 2.67 7.92
CA PHE A 204 4.61 2.70 6.55
C PHE A 204 3.11 3.02 6.59
N CYS A 205 2.73 4.18 6.11
CA CYS A 205 1.37 4.70 6.27
C CYS A 205 0.45 4.44 5.07
N GLY A 206 0.95 3.74 4.01
CA GLY A 206 0.18 3.57 2.78
C GLY A 206 -0.36 4.92 2.27
N ASP A 207 -1.63 4.93 1.90
CA ASP A 207 -2.33 6.08 1.35
C ASP A 207 -3.09 6.93 2.39
N ALA A 208 -2.65 6.90 3.66
CA ALA A 208 -3.20 7.82 4.65
C ALA A 208 -2.95 9.28 4.28
N TYR A 209 -1.89 9.58 3.53
CA TYR A 209 -1.59 10.84 2.84
C TYR A 209 -0.67 10.59 1.64
N TYR A 210 -0.76 11.46 0.62
CA TYR A 210 -0.04 11.31 -0.65
C TYR A 210 1.26 12.09 -0.72
N SER A 211 1.49 13.01 0.21
CA SER A 211 2.69 13.85 0.21
C SER A 211 3.16 14.17 1.63
N HIS A 212 4.47 14.14 1.84
CA HIS A 212 5.10 14.60 3.08
C HIS A 212 4.74 16.05 3.45
N LEU A 213 4.34 16.87 2.48
CA LEU A 213 3.88 18.24 2.72
C LEU A 213 2.61 18.30 3.57
N GLU A 214 1.81 17.25 3.57
CA GLU A 214 0.56 17.18 4.34
C GLU A 214 0.80 16.99 5.84
N LEU A 215 2.00 16.55 6.22
CA LEU A 215 2.42 16.45 7.62
C LEU A 215 2.51 17.83 8.29
N ASN A 216 2.64 18.90 7.48
CA ASN A 216 2.54 20.27 7.96
C ASN A 216 1.24 20.91 7.45
N PRO A 217 0.27 21.22 8.34
CA PRO A 217 -1.02 21.81 7.94
C PRO A 217 -0.91 23.12 7.14
N GLN A 218 0.20 23.86 7.31
CA GLN A 218 0.45 25.11 6.59
C GLN A 218 0.86 24.90 5.13
N ASN A 219 1.38 23.72 4.79
CA ASN A 219 1.90 23.40 3.46
C ASN A 219 0.93 22.53 2.61
N LYS A 220 -0.30 22.34 3.07
CA LYS A 220 -1.28 21.52 2.35
C LYS A 220 -1.60 22.07 0.96
N LEU A 221 -1.32 21.27 -0.05
CA LEU A 221 -1.72 21.54 -1.43
C LEU A 221 -3.22 21.31 -1.58
N ARG A 222 -3.98 22.38 -1.87
CA ARG A 222 -5.45 22.29 -2.02
C ARG A 222 -5.87 21.32 -3.11
N SER A 223 -5.12 21.27 -4.22
CA SER A 223 -5.37 20.35 -5.33
C SER A 223 -5.20 18.89 -4.94
N LEU A 224 -4.11 18.57 -4.21
CA LEU A 224 -3.85 17.22 -3.73
C LEU A 224 -4.91 16.80 -2.70
N ASN A 225 -5.25 17.68 -1.77
CA ASN A 225 -6.33 17.41 -0.82
C ASN A 225 -7.68 17.16 -1.51
N ALA A 226 -7.99 17.85 -2.62
CA ALA A 226 -9.20 17.58 -3.40
C ALA A 226 -9.18 16.18 -4.04
N LEU A 227 -8.02 15.72 -4.54
CA LEU A 227 -7.86 14.36 -5.05
C LEU A 227 -8.05 13.32 -3.95
N GLU A 228 -7.45 13.54 -2.78
CA GLU A 228 -7.61 12.64 -1.64
C GLU A 228 -9.05 12.54 -1.17
N VAL A 229 -9.76 13.68 -1.07
CA VAL A 229 -11.21 13.71 -0.75
C VAL A 229 -12.01 12.92 -1.79
N PHE A 230 -11.66 13.04 -3.07
CA PHE A 230 -12.35 12.33 -4.15
C PHE A 230 -12.12 10.81 -4.04
N PHE A 231 -10.90 10.39 -3.74
CA PHE A 231 -10.56 8.96 -3.63
C PHE A 231 -10.92 8.36 -2.27
N ALA A 232 -10.94 9.13 -1.18
CA ALA A 232 -11.26 8.61 0.14
C ALA A 232 -12.67 8.00 0.22
N GLU A 233 -12.81 6.88 0.93
CA GLU A 233 -14.12 6.30 1.25
C GLU A 233 -14.79 7.08 2.38
N ASP A 234 -14.03 7.39 3.44
CA ASP A 234 -14.43 8.28 4.53
C ASP A 234 -13.31 9.30 4.81
N ASN A 235 -13.44 10.49 4.22
CA ASN A 235 -12.45 11.54 4.41
C ASN A 235 -12.38 12.07 5.85
N ALA A 236 -13.46 11.97 6.62
CA ALA A 236 -13.45 12.43 8.01
C ALA A 236 -12.59 11.50 8.89
N GLN A 237 -12.68 10.20 8.68
CA GLN A 237 -11.80 9.22 9.33
C GLN A 237 -10.35 9.41 8.91
N ARG A 238 -10.07 9.48 7.60
CA ARG A 238 -8.71 9.72 7.07
C ARG A 238 -8.04 10.93 7.72
N LEU A 239 -8.75 12.04 7.85
CA LEU A 239 -8.20 13.28 8.45
C LEU A 239 -7.93 13.16 9.95
N LYS A 240 -8.69 12.34 10.69
CA LYS A 240 -8.43 12.09 12.13
C LYS A 240 -7.09 11.39 12.31
N ILE A 241 -6.80 10.40 11.46
CA ILE A 241 -5.58 9.59 11.50
C ILE A 241 -4.35 10.45 11.18
N GLY A 242 -4.38 11.25 10.12
CA GLY A 242 -3.29 12.15 9.76
C GLY A 242 -2.93 13.14 10.89
N ARG A 243 -3.89 13.52 11.73
CA ARG A 243 -3.64 14.36 12.91
C ARG A 243 -3.04 13.60 14.08
N ALA A 244 -3.40 12.34 14.29
CA ALA A 244 -2.86 11.51 15.36
C ALA A 244 -1.39 11.17 15.10
N SER A 245 -1.04 10.74 13.88
CA SER A 245 0.34 10.40 13.50
C SER A 245 1.31 11.58 13.47
N CYS A 246 0.82 12.82 13.31
CA CYS A 246 1.65 14.03 13.27
C CYS A 246 1.96 14.65 14.65
N ARG A 247 1.29 14.22 15.73
CA ARG A 247 1.45 14.82 17.07
C ARG A 247 2.60 14.23 17.89
N GLU A 248 3.26 13.17 17.40
CA GLU A 248 4.23 12.39 18.16
C GLU A 248 5.64 12.42 17.56
N ARG A 249 6.07 13.56 17.05
CA ARG A 249 7.45 13.82 16.66
C ARG A 249 8.13 14.73 17.66
#